data_1eaf8ebac6bfec50ef096e1edab88a40
#
_entry.id   1eaf8ebac6bfec50ef096e1edab88a40
#
_cell.length_a   1.000
_cell.length_b   1.000
_cell.length_c   1.000
_cell.angle_alpha   90.00
_cell.angle_beta   90.00
_cell.angle_gamma   90.00
#
_symmetry.space_group_name_H-M   'P 1'
#
loop_
_entity.id
_entity.type
_entity.pdbx_description
1 polymer ?
#
loop_
_entity_poly.entity_id
_entity_poly.type
_entity_poly.pdbx_seq_one_letter_code
_entity_poly.pdbx_strand_id
1 'polypeptide(L)'
;MTLYGFRMEDWISKSFREKLEGYVELTDITNRKEFYKLLDEDDISVIFSYYNYNNFTEIAQVMDHINLLVKLGKISKIIFISSYNVYKPMYDEPFSEDSPKGPRNPVGINALTIESILIYLHRKYGVETNILRLFSLYGPYMDNNTLVSNLLRSYIRNEVVEIGDLKKVRDFLFIDDLINIVRNIYLRQNNNNLSIYNVGTGVPTSIKELVDKINTLTNKKPKIVFNPERISSEYDHDYVVADNTRILKDFPDLKLVQLERGLELTYLWELGREKDV
;
A
#
# COMPACT_ATOMS: atom_id res chain seq x y z
N MET A 1 -17.59 -15.26 5.56
CA MET A 1 -17.37 -13.81 5.39
C MET A 1 -16.49 -13.62 4.15
N THR A 2 -16.86 -12.74 3.26
CA THR A 2 -16.14 -12.49 1.98
C THR A 2 -15.56 -11.09 2.00
N LEU A 3 -14.28 -10.96 1.60
CA LEU A 3 -13.61 -9.67 1.41
C LEU A 3 -13.53 -9.36 -0.08
N TYR A 4 -14.30 -8.41 -0.54
CA TYR A 4 -14.31 -7.97 -1.93
C TYR A 4 -13.25 -6.88 -2.16
N GLY A 5 -12.31 -7.14 -3.07
CA GLY A 5 -11.26 -6.19 -3.45
C GLY A 5 -11.47 -5.60 -4.83
N PHE A 6 -11.20 -4.31 -5.00
CA PHE A 6 -11.23 -3.62 -6.28
C PHE A 6 -10.30 -2.40 -6.29
N ARG A 7 -9.94 -1.92 -7.50
CA ARG A 7 -9.10 -0.74 -7.65
C ARG A 7 -7.79 -0.81 -6.87
N MET A 8 -7.16 -1.98 -6.83
CA MET A 8 -5.81 -2.17 -6.31
C MET A 8 -4.81 -2.35 -7.46
N GLU A 9 -3.52 -2.14 -7.18
CA GLU A 9 -2.48 -2.51 -8.13
C GLU A 9 -2.51 -4.02 -8.38
N ASP A 10 -2.35 -4.45 -9.63
CA ASP A 10 -2.46 -5.86 -10.05
C ASP A 10 -1.59 -6.80 -9.22
N TRP A 11 -0.37 -6.38 -8.89
CA TRP A 11 0.55 -7.20 -8.09
C TRP A 11 0.13 -7.34 -6.62
N ILE A 12 -0.54 -6.33 -6.04
CA ILE A 12 -1.13 -6.39 -4.71
C ILE A 12 -2.34 -7.33 -4.75
N SER A 13 -3.24 -7.15 -5.70
CA SER A 13 -4.41 -8.02 -5.90
C SER A 13 -4.00 -9.49 -6.08
N LYS A 14 -2.96 -9.74 -6.89
CA LYS A 14 -2.43 -11.09 -7.09
C LYS A 14 -1.90 -11.70 -5.80
N SER A 15 -1.16 -10.94 -5.01
CA SER A 15 -0.65 -11.38 -3.71
C SER A 15 -1.79 -11.68 -2.73
N PHE A 16 -2.87 -10.89 -2.74
CA PHE A 16 -4.04 -11.16 -1.93
C PHE A 16 -4.78 -12.42 -2.36
N ARG A 17 -5.00 -12.63 -3.67
CA ARG A 17 -5.64 -13.86 -4.19
C ARG A 17 -4.90 -15.13 -3.77
N GLU A 18 -3.58 -15.08 -3.73
CA GLU A 18 -2.77 -16.25 -3.37
C GLU A 18 -2.72 -16.53 -1.87
N LYS A 19 -2.80 -15.49 -1.04
CA LYS A 19 -2.44 -15.60 0.38
C LYS A 19 -3.56 -15.24 1.36
N LEU A 20 -4.65 -14.62 0.90
CA LEU A 20 -5.75 -14.18 1.76
C LEU A 20 -7.02 -14.98 1.47
N GLU A 21 -7.32 -15.91 2.37
CA GLU A 21 -8.55 -16.70 2.29
C GLU A 21 -9.79 -15.82 2.38
N GLY A 22 -10.80 -16.10 1.55
CA GLY A 22 -12.03 -15.31 1.47
C GLY A 22 -11.92 -14.02 0.66
N TYR A 23 -10.76 -13.75 0.06
CA TYR A 23 -10.61 -12.61 -0.86
C TYR A 23 -11.19 -12.93 -2.25
N VAL A 24 -12.03 -12.03 -2.74
CA VAL A 24 -12.63 -12.06 -4.08
C VAL A 24 -12.36 -10.75 -4.79
N GLU A 25 -11.63 -10.82 -5.90
CA GLU A 25 -11.36 -9.65 -6.72
C GLU A 25 -12.57 -9.31 -7.59
N LEU A 26 -12.96 -8.03 -7.58
CA LEU A 26 -13.91 -7.44 -8.51
C LEU A 26 -13.15 -6.60 -9.54
N THR A 27 -13.61 -6.63 -10.78
CA THR A 27 -13.00 -5.81 -11.84
C THR A 27 -13.18 -4.32 -11.53
N ASP A 28 -14.41 -3.90 -11.28
CA ASP A 28 -14.74 -2.52 -10.89
C ASP A 28 -16.15 -2.49 -10.27
N ILE A 29 -16.27 -1.84 -9.12
CA ILE A 29 -17.57 -1.65 -8.43
C ILE A 29 -18.55 -0.78 -9.26
N THR A 30 -18.07 0.02 -10.19
CA THR A 30 -18.91 0.83 -11.11
C THR A 30 -19.47 0.00 -12.26
N ASN A 31 -19.00 -1.24 -12.45
CA ASN A 31 -19.58 -2.19 -13.39
C ASN A 31 -20.91 -2.70 -12.85
N ARG A 32 -21.98 -2.58 -13.64
CA ARG A 32 -23.34 -2.98 -13.25
C ARG A 32 -23.41 -4.42 -12.71
N LYS A 33 -22.77 -5.38 -13.40
CA LYS A 33 -22.81 -6.79 -13.02
C LYS A 33 -22.18 -7.02 -11.65
N GLU A 34 -21.02 -6.44 -11.41
CA GLU A 34 -20.30 -6.53 -10.15
C GLU A 34 -21.09 -5.84 -9.03
N PHE A 35 -21.64 -4.66 -9.29
CA PHE A 35 -22.44 -3.91 -8.34
C PHE A 35 -23.72 -4.67 -7.93
N TYR A 36 -24.48 -5.23 -8.88
CA TYR A 36 -25.66 -6.04 -8.57
C TYR A 36 -25.33 -7.28 -7.74
N LYS A 37 -24.19 -7.92 -8.00
CA LYS A 37 -23.72 -9.03 -7.15
C LYS A 37 -23.57 -8.62 -5.70
N LEU A 38 -23.02 -7.43 -5.43
CA LEU A 38 -22.87 -6.91 -4.06
C LEU A 38 -24.21 -6.52 -3.43
N LEU A 39 -25.21 -6.12 -4.22
CA LEU A 39 -26.55 -5.83 -3.70
C LEU A 39 -27.31 -7.08 -3.22
N ASP A 40 -27.00 -8.23 -3.79
CA ASP A 40 -27.63 -9.51 -3.43
C ASP A 40 -27.02 -10.14 -2.16
N GLU A 41 -25.88 -9.60 -1.68
CA GLU A 41 -25.21 -10.08 -0.47
C GLU A 41 -25.46 -9.15 0.72
N ASP A 42 -25.26 -9.68 1.93
CA ASP A 42 -25.33 -8.93 3.19
C ASP A 42 -24.03 -9.11 3.99
N ASP A 43 -23.72 -8.17 4.87
CA ASP A 43 -22.55 -8.18 5.76
C ASP A 43 -21.23 -8.35 5.02
N ILE A 44 -21.06 -7.64 3.92
CA ILE A 44 -19.84 -7.69 3.11
C ILE A 44 -18.76 -6.78 3.67
N SER A 45 -17.51 -7.22 3.52
CA SER A 45 -16.32 -6.40 3.71
C SER A 45 -15.73 -6.00 2.35
N VAL A 46 -15.27 -4.77 2.23
CA VAL A 46 -14.64 -4.27 1.01
C VAL A 46 -13.24 -3.74 1.28
N ILE A 47 -12.31 -4.00 0.34
CA ILE A 47 -10.97 -3.43 0.33
C ILE A 47 -10.67 -2.80 -1.02
N PHE A 48 -10.13 -1.60 -1.01
CA PHE A 48 -9.72 -0.88 -2.23
C PHE A 48 -8.61 0.12 -1.93
N SER A 49 -7.99 0.66 -2.97
CA SER A 49 -6.89 1.60 -2.83
C SER A 49 -7.17 2.92 -3.56
N TYR A 50 -6.31 3.90 -3.34
CA TYR A 50 -6.29 5.17 -4.07
C TYR A 50 -5.72 5.03 -5.50
N TYR A 51 -5.20 3.88 -5.87
CA TYR A 51 -4.61 3.63 -7.18
C TYR A 51 -5.66 3.53 -8.30
N ASN A 52 -5.20 3.75 -9.53
CA ASN A 52 -6.00 3.59 -10.75
C ASN A 52 -7.23 4.51 -10.88
N TYR A 53 -7.18 5.70 -10.27
CA TYR A 53 -8.13 6.77 -10.56
C TYR A 53 -7.51 7.76 -11.55
N ASN A 54 -8.07 7.83 -12.76
CA ASN A 54 -7.59 8.73 -13.81
C ASN A 54 -8.04 10.19 -13.58
N ASN A 55 -9.15 10.37 -12.84
CA ASN A 55 -9.73 11.68 -12.58
C ASN A 55 -10.69 11.64 -11.38
N PHE A 56 -11.10 12.83 -10.93
CA PHE A 56 -12.05 12.97 -9.81
C PHE A 56 -13.45 12.41 -10.08
N THR A 57 -13.87 12.33 -11.34
CA THR A 57 -15.16 11.74 -11.71
C THR A 57 -15.21 10.25 -11.35
N GLU A 58 -14.14 9.53 -11.59
CA GLU A 58 -14.06 8.11 -11.22
C GLU A 58 -14.08 7.93 -9.70
N ILE A 59 -13.39 8.79 -8.94
CA ILE A 59 -13.48 8.78 -7.47
C ILE A 59 -14.92 8.98 -7.03
N ALA A 60 -15.60 10.00 -7.58
CA ALA A 60 -16.99 10.29 -7.25
C ALA A 60 -17.91 9.09 -7.54
N GLN A 61 -17.78 8.46 -8.71
CA GLN A 61 -18.58 7.29 -9.09
C GLN A 61 -18.39 6.12 -8.14
N VAL A 62 -17.13 5.78 -7.79
CA VAL A 62 -16.84 4.69 -6.84
C VAL A 62 -17.40 5.02 -5.46
N MET A 63 -17.21 6.25 -4.99
CA MET A 63 -17.71 6.67 -3.68
C MET A 63 -19.23 6.71 -3.62
N ASP A 64 -19.94 7.05 -4.70
CA ASP A 64 -21.40 6.99 -4.78
C ASP A 64 -21.92 5.55 -4.66
N HIS A 65 -21.26 4.57 -5.30
CA HIS A 65 -21.61 3.15 -5.17
C HIS A 65 -21.37 2.64 -3.75
N ILE A 66 -20.21 2.96 -3.16
CA ILE A 66 -19.91 2.61 -1.76
C ILE A 66 -20.93 3.25 -0.82
N ASN A 67 -21.24 4.54 -0.98
CA ASN A 67 -22.24 5.23 -0.17
C ASN A 67 -23.61 4.57 -0.27
N LEU A 68 -24.03 4.15 -1.47
CA LEU A 68 -25.31 3.44 -1.65
C LEU A 68 -25.32 2.11 -0.92
N LEU A 69 -24.28 1.28 -1.08
CA LEU A 69 -24.16 -0.02 -0.39
C LEU A 69 -24.12 0.14 1.13
N VAL A 70 -23.39 1.14 1.64
CA VAL A 70 -23.36 1.46 3.08
C VAL A 70 -24.74 1.91 3.58
N LYS A 71 -25.42 2.80 2.83
CA LYS A 71 -26.77 3.28 3.16
C LYS A 71 -27.80 2.14 3.20
N LEU A 72 -27.65 1.14 2.34
CA LEU A 72 -28.49 -0.04 2.29
C LEU A 72 -28.11 -1.11 3.34
N GLY A 73 -27.08 -0.87 4.16
CA GLY A 73 -26.60 -1.81 5.17
C GLY A 73 -25.89 -3.04 4.60
N LYS A 74 -25.47 -3.00 3.34
CA LYS A 74 -24.77 -4.13 2.68
C LYS A 74 -23.33 -4.26 3.11
N ILE A 75 -22.62 -3.12 3.27
CA ILE A 75 -21.23 -3.09 3.72
C ILE A 75 -21.18 -2.90 5.23
N SER A 76 -20.55 -3.83 5.92
CA SER A 76 -20.29 -3.76 7.36
C SER A 76 -18.88 -3.25 7.68
N LYS A 77 -17.89 -3.52 6.79
CA LYS A 77 -16.49 -3.15 6.99
C LYS A 77 -15.86 -2.62 5.71
N ILE A 78 -15.15 -1.50 5.86
CA ILE A 78 -14.35 -0.89 4.79
C ILE A 78 -12.88 -0.92 5.20
N ILE A 79 -12.00 -1.40 4.31
CA ILE A 79 -10.56 -1.31 4.42
C ILE A 79 -10.06 -0.48 3.23
N PHE A 80 -9.48 0.67 3.50
CA PHE A 80 -8.95 1.55 2.46
C PHE A 80 -7.44 1.64 2.54
N ILE A 81 -6.76 1.20 1.47
CA ILE A 81 -5.32 1.37 1.32
C ILE A 81 -5.06 2.79 0.83
N SER A 82 -4.71 3.67 1.77
CA SER A 82 -4.32 5.05 1.58
C SER A 82 -2.79 5.15 1.42
N SER A 83 -2.23 6.34 1.49
CA SER A 83 -0.81 6.61 1.25
C SER A 83 -0.23 7.60 2.27
N TYR A 84 1.05 7.46 2.59
CA TYR A 84 1.81 8.47 3.33
C TYR A 84 1.81 9.85 2.63
N ASN A 85 1.54 9.90 1.32
CA ASN A 85 1.47 11.15 0.56
C ASN A 85 0.36 12.11 1.01
N VAL A 86 -0.53 11.69 1.90
CA VAL A 86 -1.53 12.57 2.54
C VAL A 86 -0.88 13.58 3.51
N TYR A 87 0.32 13.28 3.99
CA TYR A 87 1.02 14.14 4.93
C TYR A 87 1.71 15.34 4.27
N LYS A 88 1.79 16.42 5.02
CA LYS A 88 2.70 17.51 4.70
C LYS A 88 4.14 17.02 4.89
N PRO A 89 5.09 17.34 3.98
CA PRO A 89 6.49 16.98 4.18
C PRO A 89 7.02 17.43 5.54
N MET A 90 7.70 16.51 6.21
CA MET A 90 8.42 16.76 7.46
C MET A 90 9.90 16.39 7.25
N TYR A 91 10.77 16.92 8.11
CA TYR A 91 12.20 16.70 8.05
C TYR A 91 12.61 15.84 9.25
N ASP A 92 13.27 14.72 8.97
CA ASP A 92 13.97 13.85 9.95
C ASP A 92 13.12 13.29 11.12
N GLU A 93 11.79 13.31 11.00
CA GLU A 93 10.88 12.75 12.00
C GLU A 93 9.91 11.75 11.37
N PRO A 94 9.63 10.61 12.04
CA PRO A 94 8.59 9.68 11.59
C PRO A 94 7.20 10.35 11.57
N PHE A 95 6.39 9.99 10.58
CA PHE A 95 5.00 10.41 10.50
C PHE A 95 4.14 9.62 11.49
N SER A 96 3.48 10.31 12.42
CA SER A 96 2.36 9.75 13.16
C SER A 96 1.04 9.96 12.41
N GLU A 97 -0.02 9.22 12.78
CA GLU A 97 -1.33 9.42 12.16
C GLU A 97 -1.91 10.83 12.40
N ASP A 98 -1.41 11.51 13.43
CA ASP A 98 -1.82 12.87 13.79
C ASP A 98 -0.96 13.95 13.12
N SER A 99 0.12 13.57 12.44
CA SER A 99 0.97 14.51 11.68
C SER A 99 0.14 15.36 10.70
N PRO A 100 0.55 16.62 10.46
CA PRO A 100 -0.19 17.54 9.58
C PRO A 100 -0.43 16.96 8.18
N LYS A 101 -1.66 17.10 7.68
CA LYS A 101 -2.02 16.74 6.30
C LYS A 101 -1.71 17.92 5.38
N GLY A 102 -1.24 17.64 4.20
CA GLY A 102 -0.89 18.66 3.20
C GLY A 102 -0.28 18.01 1.96
N PRO A 103 -1.10 17.20 1.24
CA PRO A 103 -0.63 16.49 0.05
C PRO A 103 -0.13 17.47 -1.01
N ARG A 104 1.00 17.15 -1.65
CA ARG A 104 1.59 17.97 -2.72
C ARG A 104 1.47 17.35 -4.10
N ASN A 105 1.06 16.09 -4.20
CA ASN A 105 0.94 15.37 -5.46
C ASN A 105 -0.47 14.78 -5.64
N PRO A 106 -0.88 14.41 -6.86
CA PRO A 106 -2.21 13.86 -7.14
C PRO A 106 -2.53 12.62 -6.31
N VAL A 107 -1.55 11.77 -6.03
CA VAL A 107 -1.69 10.55 -5.20
C VAL A 107 -2.21 10.91 -3.81
N GLY A 108 -1.54 11.82 -3.14
CA GLY A 108 -1.92 12.27 -1.79
C GLY A 108 -3.25 13.01 -1.77
N ILE A 109 -3.54 13.83 -2.80
CA ILE A 109 -4.81 14.56 -2.93
C ILE A 109 -5.97 13.56 -3.07
N ASN A 110 -5.86 12.57 -3.96
CA ASN A 110 -6.87 11.55 -4.17
C ASN A 110 -7.08 10.73 -2.89
N ALA A 111 -6.00 10.26 -2.27
CA ALA A 111 -6.07 9.49 -1.04
C ALA A 111 -6.77 10.27 0.08
N LEU A 112 -6.39 11.53 0.33
CA LEU A 112 -7.00 12.35 1.38
C LEU A 112 -8.47 12.67 1.09
N THR A 113 -8.84 12.85 -0.17
CA THR A 113 -10.24 13.05 -0.59
C THR A 113 -11.08 11.82 -0.24
N ILE A 114 -10.60 10.61 -0.58
CA ILE A 114 -11.28 9.36 -0.27
C ILE A 114 -11.35 9.16 1.26
N GLU A 115 -10.25 9.36 2.01
CA GLU A 115 -10.26 9.31 3.48
C GLU A 115 -11.38 10.19 4.07
N SER A 116 -11.52 11.43 3.57
CA SER A 116 -12.52 12.37 4.06
C SER A 116 -13.94 11.88 3.83
N ILE A 117 -14.22 11.29 2.67
CA ILE A 117 -15.52 10.69 2.34
C ILE A 117 -15.80 9.49 3.25
N LEU A 118 -14.83 8.60 3.44
CA LEU A 118 -14.98 7.42 4.29
C LEU A 118 -15.22 7.79 5.76
N ILE A 119 -14.53 8.80 6.28
CA ILE A 119 -14.76 9.34 7.62
C ILE A 119 -16.20 9.88 7.75
N TYR A 120 -16.69 10.57 6.72
CA TYR A 120 -18.09 11.02 6.68
C TYR A 120 -19.07 9.86 6.69
N LEU A 121 -18.84 8.81 5.87
CA LEU A 121 -19.71 7.61 5.83
C LEU A 121 -19.73 6.88 7.18
N HIS A 122 -18.56 6.71 7.81
CA HIS A 122 -18.46 6.16 9.15
C HIS A 122 -19.31 6.97 10.15
N ARG A 123 -19.11 8.30 10.21
CA ARG A 123 -19.85 9.18 11.15
C ARG A 123 -21.35 9.16 10.94
N LYS A 124 -21.79 9.02 9.68
CA LYS A 124 -23.21 9.08 9.32
C LYS A 124 -23.92 7.76 9.48
N TYR A 125 -23.28 6.64 9.17
CA TYR A 125 -23.91 5.33 9.08
C TYR A 125 -23.33 4.29 10.04
N GLY A 126 -22.25 4.59 10.75
CA GLY A 126 -21.62 3.68 11.70
C GLY A 126 -20.86 2.51 11.07
N VAL A 127 -20.60 2.55 9.74
CA VAL A 127 -19.84 1.49 9.05
C VAL A 127 -18.42 1.41 9.58
N GLU A 128 -17.94 0.21 9.94
CA GLU A 128 -16.54 0.04 10.37
C GLU A 128 -15.60 0.47 9.22
N THR A 129 -14.69 1.38 9.54
CA THR A 129 -13.80 1.97 8.55
C THR A 129 -12.35 1.90 9.02
N ASN A 130 -11.50 1.25 8.23
CA ASN A 130 -10.07 1.10 8.50
C ASN A 130 -9.28 1.76 7.36
N ILE A 131 -8.54 2.81 7.66
CA ILE A 131 -7.71 3.56 6.72
C ILE A 131 -6.25 3.19 6.97
N LEU A 132 -5.59 2.62 5.96
CA LEU A 132 -4.21 2.13 6.02
C LEU A 132 -3.33 3.06 5.19
N ARG A 133 -2.62 3.99 5.82
CA ARG A 133 -1.65 4.87 5.16
C ARG A 133 -0.37 4.12 4.91
N LEU A 134 -0.24 3.61 3.70
CA LEU A 134 0.85 2.74 3.30
C LEU A 134 2.11 3.53 3.02
N PHE A 135 3.26 3.01 3.52
CA PHE A 135 4.60 3.49 3.23
C PHE A 135 5.20 2.73 2.03
N SER A 136 6.52 2.58 1.92
CA SER A 136 7.13 2.02 0.71
C SER A 136 6.97 0.50 0.65
N LEU A 137 5.93 0.03 -0.02
CA LEU A 137 5.64 -1.40 -0.19
C LEU A 137 6.54 -2.03 -1.24
N TYR A 138 7.02 -3.26 -1.00
CA TYR A 138 7.77 -4.05 -1.94
C TYR A 138 7.50 -5.56 -1.77
N GLY A 139 7.85 -6.36 -2.79
CA GLY A 139 7.71 -7.82 -2.74
C GLY A 139 7.59 -8.49 -4.11
N PRO A 140 7.30 -9.79 -4.15
CA PRO A 140 6.98 -10.54 -5.36
C PRO A 140 5.86 -9.89 -6.18
N TYR A 141 5.85 -10.12 -7.48
CA TYR A 141 4.90 -9.57 -8.47
C TYR A 141 4.98 -8.05 -8.70
N MET A 142 5.81 -7.36 -7.93
CA MET A 142 5.93 -5.89 -7.98
C MET A 142 6.24 -5.38 -9.39
N ASP A 143 5.66 -4.23 -9.72
CA ASP A 143 5.80 -3.62 -11.04
C ASP A 143 7.24 -3.24 -11.37
N ASN A 144 7.59 -3.26 -12.65
CA ASN A 144 8.93 -2.99 -13.14
C ASN A 144 9.44 -1.58 -12.82
N ASN A 145 8.54 -0.67 -12.45
CA ASN A 145 8.85 0.75 -12.25
C ASN A 145 9.13 1.15 -10.80
N THR A 146 9.08 0.21 -9.86
CA THR A 146 9.38 0.50 -8.46
C THR A 146 10.89 0.41 -8.17
N LEU A 147 11.35 1.14 -7.15
CA LEU A 147 12.77 1.22 -6.82
C LEU A 147 13.38 -0.17 -6.56
N VAL A 148 12.76 -0.97 -5.66
CA VAL A 148 13.29 -2.29 -5.26
C VAL A 148 13.32 -3.24 -6.46
N SER A 149 12.24 -3.28 -7.27
CA SER A 149 12.17 -4.12 -8.46
C SER A 149 13.24 -3.74 -9.49
N ASN A 150 13.38 -2.45 -9.79
CA ASN A 150 14.41 -1.96 -10.71
C ASN A 150 15.81 -2.32 -10.26
N LEU A 151 16.10 -2.12 -8.96
CA LEU A 151 17.40 -2.50 -8.40
C LEU A 151 17.64 -4.00 -8.57
N LEU A 152 16.77 -4.87 -8.06
CA LEU A 152 16.97 -6.32 -8.09
C LEU A 152 17.15 -6.84 -9.51
N ARG A 153 16.35 -6.37 -10.49
CA ARG A 153 16.50 -6.79 -11.89
C ARG A 153 17.80 -6.32 -12.52
N SER A 154 18.19 -5.06 -12.29
CA SER A 154 19.49 -4.57 -12.79
C SER A 154 20.64 -5.42 -12.24
N TYR A 155 20.55 -5.86 -10.97
CA TYR A 155 21.53 -6.76 -10.36
C TYR A 155 21.49 -8.16 -10.97
N ILE A 156 20.32 -8.71 -11.26
CA ILE A 156 20.16 -10.02 -11.91
C ILE A 156 20.80 -9.99 -13.30
N ARG A 157 20.49 -8.95 -14.09
CA ARG A 157 20.92 -8.79 -15.48
C ARG A 157 22.33 -8.24 -15.65
N ASN A 158 23.01 -7.87 -14.56
CA ASN A 158 24.29 -7.15 -14.56
C ASN A 158 24.25 -5.83 -15.37
N GLU A 159 23.15 -5.13 -15.30
CA GLU A 159 22.97 -3.82 -15.96
C GLU A 159 23.48 -2.68 -15.07
N VAL A 160 23.67 -1.52 -15.70
CA VAL A 160 23.98 -0.28 -14.96
C VAL A 160 22.75 0.11 -14.14
N VAL A 161 22.96 0.41 -12.86
CA VAL A 161 21.91 0.84 -11.94
C VAL A 161 21.82 2.35 -11.95
N GLU A 162 20.72 2.90 -12.45
CA GLU A 162 20.44 4.32 -12.40
C GLU A 162 19.65 4.67 -11.14
N ILE A 163 20.16 5.55 -10.32
CA ILE A 163 19.56 5.98 -9.05
C ILE A 163 19.55 7.51 -8.97
N GLY A 164 18.51 8.05 -8.35
CA GLY A 164 18.44 9.46 -7.98
C GLY A 164 19.23 9.74 -6.70
N ASP A 165 18.59 10.34 -5.69
CA ASP A 165 19.27 10.70 -4.45
C ASP A 165 19.41 9.51 -3.50
N LEU A 166 20.66 9.11 -3.25
CA LEU A 166 21.01 8.02 -2.33
C LEU A 166 20.76 8.35 -0.86
N LYS A 167 20.61 9.63 -0.52
CA LYS A 167 20.40 10.08 0.87
C LYS A 167 18.96 9.98 1.30
N LYS A 168 18.00 9.91 0.37
CA LYS A 168 16.58 9.78 0.71
C LYS A 168 16.33 8.56 1.57
N VAL A 169 15.51 8.75 2.60
CA VAL A 169 15.18 7.71 3.59
C VAL A 169 13.75 7.23 3.34
N ARG A 170 13.58 5.92 3.35
CA ARG A 170 12.28 5.24 3.18
C ARG A 170 12.08 4.19 4.26
N ASP A 171 10.83 3.86 4.47
CA ASP A 171 10.39 2.75 5.29
C ASP A 171 9.84 1.65 4.36
N PHE A 172 10.58 0.55 4.24
CA PHE A 172 10.28 -0.52 3.30
C PHE A 172 9.46 -1.62 3.97
N LEU A 173 8.19 -1.75 3.60
CA LEU A 173 7.28 -2.77 4.10
C LEU A 173 7.18 -3.93 3.10
N PHE A 174 7.35 -5.17 3.56
CA PHE A 174 7.18 -6.35 2.73
C PHE A 174 5.69 -6.66 2.50
N ILE A 175 5.34 -7.13 1.31
CA ILE A 175 3.93 -7.38 0.91
C ILE A 175 3.20 -8.32 1.87
N ASP A 176 3.87 -9.34 2.41
CA ASP A 176 3.24 -10.30 3.32
C ASP A 176 2.83 -9.64 4.65
N ASP A 177 3.52 -8.57 5.06
CA ASP A 177 3.14 -7.79 6.25
C ASP A 177 1.83 -7.04 6.00
N LEU A 178 1.67 -6.43 4.82
CA LEU A 178 0.40 -5.81 4.45
C LEU A 178 -0.74 -6.83 4.44
N ILE A 179 -0.51 -8.03 3.87
CA ILE A 179 -1.50 -9.11 3.84
C ILE A 179 -1.88 -9.55 5.25
N ASN A 180 -0.90 -9.70 6.14
CA ASN A 180 -1.13 -10.07 7.54
C ASN A 180 -1.91 -8.97 8.30
N ILE A 181 -1.59 -7.71 8.09
CA ILE A 181 -2.32 -6.57 8.66
C ILE A 181 -3.77 -6.59 8.19
N VAL A 182 -4.01 -6.70 6.88
CA VAL A 182 -5.35 -6.76 6.31
C VAL A 182 -6.12 -7.97 6.83
N ARG A 183 -5.48 -9.14 6.92
CA ARG A 183 -6.09 -10.35 7.50
C ARG A 183 -6.52 -10.12 8.95
N ASN A 184 -5.68 -9.55 9.80
CA ASN A 184 -6.01 -9.25 11.19
C ASN A 184 -7.19 -8.28 11.31
N ILE A 185 -7.23 -7.23 10.50
CA ILE A 185 -8.33 -6.27 10.45
C ILE A 185 -9.62 -6.94 9.95
N TYR A 186 -9.51 -7.73 8.87
CA TYR A 186 -10.65 -8.41 8.27
C TYR A 186 -11.31 -9.41 9.22
N LEU A 187 -10.50 -10.23 9.92
CA LEU A 187 -10.97 -11.26 10.84
C LEU A 187 -11.41 -10.72 12.22
N ARG A 188 -10.99 -9.50 12.57
CA ARG A 188 -11.40 -8.86 13.81
C ARG A 188 -12.91 -8.65 13.80
N GLN A 189 -13.58 -8.93 14.92
CA GLN A 189 -15.01 -8.65 15.08
C GLN A 189 -15.31 -7.19 14.74
N ASN A 190 -16.42 -6.98 14.04
CA ASN A 190 -16.89 -5.64 13.68
C ASN A 190 -17.25 -4.87 14.96
N ASN A 191 -16.54 -3.77 15.21
CA ASN A 191 -16.73 -2.91 16.38
C ASN A 191 -17.31 -1.54 16.00
N ASN A 192 -17.72 -1.36 14.74
CA ASN A 192 -18.20 -0.07 14.19
C ASN A 192 -17.22 1.09 14.45
N ASN A 193 -15.92 0.82 14.45
CA ASN A 193 -14.89 1.80 14.75
C ASN A 193 -14.34 2.47 13.48
N LEU A 194 -13.85 3.69 13.65
CA LEU A 194 -12.96 4.34 12.71
C LEU A 194 -11.52 4.16 13.17
N SER A 195 -10.73 3.45 12.40
CA SER A 195 -9.31 3.26 12.67
C SER A 195 -8.47 3.82 11.52
N ILE A 196 -7.44 4.58 11.87
CA ILE A 196 -6.45 5.09 10.92
C ILE A 196 -5.09 4.61 11.39
N TYR A 197 -4.34 3.93 10.52
CA TYR A 197 -3.04 3.35 10.83
C TYR A 197 -2.00 3.76 9.81
N ASN A 198 -0.82 4.13 10.29
CA ASN A 198 0.38 4.11 9.48
C ASN A 198 0.85 2.66 9.30
N VAL A 199 1.04 2.25 8.06
CA VAL A 199 1.43 0.88 7.69
C VAL A 199 2.83 0.91 7.09
N GLY A 200 3.79 0.79 7.97
CA GLY A 200 5.24 0.74 7.72
C GLY A 200 5.93 -0.02 8.83
N THR A 201 7.23 -0.24 8.69
CA THR A 201 8.05 -0.97 9.68
C THR A 201 8.52 -0.09 10.82
N GLY A 202 8.53 1.23 10.64
CA GLY A 202 9.16 2.19 11.55
C GLY A 202 10.69 2.23 11.44
N VAL A 203 11.28 1.50 10.50
CA VAL A 203 12.73 1.41 10.33
C VAL A 203 13.21 2.33 9.20
N PRO A 204 13.91 3.42 9.51
CA PRO A 204 14.50 4.29 8.51
C PRO A 204 15.59 3.54 7.72
N THR A 205 15.51 3.57 6.41
CA THR A 205 16.52 2.98 5.53
C THR A 205 16.82 3.95 4.40
N SER A 206 18.07 4.41 4.29
CA SER A 206 18.49 5.22 3.15
C SER A 206 18.55 4.38 1.88
N ILE A 207 18.41 5.02 0.73
CA ILE A 207 18.56 4.34 -0.57
C ILE A 207 19.96 3.75 -0.70
N LYS A 208 20.98 4.41 -0.10
CA LYS A 208 22.34 3.86 -0.04
C LYS A 208 22.39 2.54 0.74
N GLU A 209 21.80 2.50 1.93
CA GLU A 209 21.75 1.26 2.74
C GLU A 209 20.99 0.14 2.04
N LEU A 210 19.89 0.46 1.35
CA LEU A 210 19.16 -0.52 0.51
C LEU A 210 20.09 -1.13 -0.55
N VAL A 211 20.85 -0.29 -1.26
CA VAL A 211 21.84 -0.74 -2.26
C VAL A 211 22.92 -1.62 -1.62
N ASP A 212 23.47 -1.21 -0.46
CA ASP A 212 24.49 -1.97 0.25
C ASP A 212 23.96 -3.35 0.69
N LYS A 213 22.71 -3.45 1.14
CA LYS A 213 22.05 -4.72 1.48
C LYS A 213 21.87 -5.61 0.24
N ILE A 214 21.49 -5.04 -0.92
CA ILE A 214 21.37 -5.79 -2.18
C ILE A 214 22.75 -6.24 -2.68
N ASN A 215 23.80 -5.43 -2.55
CA ASN A 215 25.19 -5.82 -2.84
C ASN A 215 25.60 -7.06 -2.04
N THR A 216 25.29 -7.06 -0.75
CA THR A 216 25.58 -8.18 0.16
C THR A 216 24.80 -9.43 -0.20
N LEU A 217 23.47 -9.29 -0.43
CA LEU A 217 22.58 -10.39 -0.79
C LEU A 217 22.99 -11.08 -2.09
N THR A 218 23.36 -10.31 -3.11
CA THR A 218 23.64 -10.84 -4.45
C THR A 218 25.11 -11.18 -4.68
N ASN A 219 25.99 -10.77 -3.77
CA ASN A 219 27.44 -10.77 -3.94
C ASN A 219 27.90 -10.09 -5.24
N LYS A 220 27.18 -9.05 -5.67
CA LYS A 220 27.46 -8.26 -6.87
C LYS A 220 27.62 -6.79 -6.51
N LYS A 221 28.37 -6.07 -7.34
CA LYS A 221 28.56 -4.62 -7.24
C LYS A 221 28.44 -3.98 -8.63
N PRO A 222 27.22 -3.85 -9.18
CA PRO A 222 27.03 -3.24 -10.48
C PRO A 222 27.48 -1.77 -10.45
N LYS A 223 27.73 -1.21 -11.62
CA LYS A 223 28.01 0.22 -11.75
C LYS A 223 26.74 1.01 -11.42
N ILE A 224 26.84 1.86 -10.41
CA ILE A 224 25.78 2.81 -10.04
C ILE A 224 26.06 4.15 -10.69
N VAL A 225 25.07 4.71 -11.37
CA VAL A 225 25.13 6.01 -12.02
C VAL A 225 24.01 6.90 -11.44
N PHE A 226 24.42 8.10 -11.05
CA PHE A 226 23.44 9.11 -10.64
C PHE A 226 22.70 9.61 -11.88
N ASN A 227 21.38 9.50 -11.86
CA ASN A 227 20.50 10.06 -12.88
C ASN A 227 19.55 11.07 -12.23
N PRO A 228 19.71 12.38 -12.50
CA PRO A 228 18.86 13.42 -11.92
C PRO A 228 17.38 13.28 -12.34
N GLU A 229 17.06 12.65 -13.47
CA GLU A 229 15.69 12.39 -13.90
C GLU A 229 15.00 11.33 -13.03
N ARG A 230 15.77 10.55 -12.28
CA ARG A 230 15.27 9.62 -11.25
C ARG A 230 15.04 10.28 -9.89
N ILE A 231 15.38 11.55 -9.75
CA ILE A 231 14.93 12.34 -8.60
C ILE A 231 13.42 12.55 -8.83
N SER A 232 12.63 11.84 -8.06
CA SER A 232 11.19 12.11 -8.03
C SER A 232 10.96 13.59 -7.76
N SER A 233 9.92 14.14 -8.35
CA SER A 233 9.59 15.55 -8.43
C SER A 233 9.87 16.34 -7.14
N GLU A 234 9.96 17.66 -7.20
CA GLU A 234 10.03 18.60 -6.06
C GLU A 234 8.95 18.36 -4.97
N TYR A 235 8.01 17.47 -5.25
CA TYR A 235 6.92 17.06 -4.36
C TYR A 235 7.24 15.80 -3.54
N ASP A 236 8.42 15.17 -3.72
CA ASP A 236 8.80 13.98 -2.98
C ASP A 236 9.43 14.36 -1.63
N HIS A 237 9.14 13.55 -0.63
CA HIS A 237 9.68 13.71 0.70
C HIS A 237 11.10 13.14 0.79
N ASP A 238 12.01 13.80 1.49
CA ASP A 238 13.38 13.30 1.70
C ASP A 238 13.40 12.20 2.77
N TYR A 239 12.54 12.32 3.78
CA TYR A 239 12.42 11.38 4.88
C TYR A 239 10.98 10.86 4.96
N VAL A 240 10.80 9.54 4.81
CA VAL A 240 9.49 8.88 4.80
C VAL A 240 9.56 7.63 5.66
N VAL A 241 9.21 7.77 6.93
CA VAL A 241 9.19 6.69 7.93
C VAL A 241 7.90 6.75 8.73
N ALA A 242 7.31 5.60 9.01
CA ALA A 242 6.10 5.47 9.82
C ALA A 242 6.42 5.52 11.31
N ASP A 243 5.66 6.27 12.07
CA ASP A 243 5.39 5.89 13.45
C ASP A 243 4.26 4.85 13.41
N ASN A 244 4.60 3.59 13.66
CA ASN A 244 3.69 2.45 13.61
C ASN A 244 3.18 2.02 15.01
N THR A 245 3.39 2.85 16.01
CA THR A 245 3.03 2.56 17.42
C THR A 245 1.56 2.21 17.56
N ARG A 246 0.67 2.89 16.84
CA ARG A 246 -0.77 2.69 16.93
C ARG A 246 -1.18 1.29 16.43
N ILE A 247 -0.70 0.87 15.27
CA ILE A 247 -1.04 -0.45 14.72
C ILE A 247 -0.44 -1.59 15.55
N LEU A 248 0.80 -1.44 16.05
CA LEU A 248 1.43 -2.44 16.91
C LEU A 248 0.75 -2.55 18.29
N LYS A 249 0.18 -1.47 18.80
CA LYS A 249 -0.63 -1.49 20.03
C LYS A 249 -1.93 -2.28 19.83
N ASP A 250 -2.60 -2.09 18.70
CA ASP A 250 -3.88 -2.74 18.41
C ASP A 250 -3.71 -4.21 17.93
N PHE A 251 -2.54 -4.55 17.41
CA PHE A 251 -2.15 -5.89 16.95
C PHE A 251 -0.78 -6.29 17.53
N PRO A 252 -0.68 -6.59 18.83
CA PRO A 252 0.59 -6.80 19.52
C PRO A 252 1.36 -8.05 19.05
N ASP A 253 0.67 -9.01 18.44
CA ASP A 253 1.26 -10.23 17.88
C ASP A 253 1.79 -10.04 16.45
N LEU A 254 1.65 -8.87 15.87
CA LEU A 254 2.13 -8.56 14.53
C LEU A 254 3.66 -8.57 14.50
N LYS A 255 4.22 -9.47 13.69
CA LYS A 255 5.67 -9.56 13.46
C LYS A 255 5.95 -9.16 12.02
N LEU A 256 6.70 -8.07 11.87
CA LEU A 256 7.08 -7.54 10.57
C LEU A 256 8.35 -8.21 10.06
N VAL A 257 8.37 -8.48 8.76
CA VAL A 257 9.50 -9.11 8.06
C VAL A 257 10.67 -8.12 8.01
N GLN A 258 11.86 -8.57 8.42
CA GLN A 258 13.07 -7.77 8.30
C GLN A 258 13.41 -7.51 6.82
N LEU A 259 13.95 -6.33 6.52
CA LEU A 259 14.23 -5.90 5.14
C LEU A 259 15.08 -6.91 4.37
N GLU A 260 16.14 -7.45 4.99
CA GLU A 260 17.03 -8.43 4.39
C GLU A 260 16.28 -9.69 3.95
N ARG A 261 15.38 -10.19 4.80
CA ARG A 261 14.57 -11.37 4.49
C ARG A 261 13.58 -11.11 3.37
N GLY A 262 12.90 -9.96 3.39
CA GLY A 262 11.98 -9.56 2.32
C GLY A 262 12.69 -9.37 0.97
N LEU A 263 13.90 -8.77 0.99
CA LEU A 263 14.75 -8.64 -0.21
C LEU A 263 15.17 -10.00 -0.75
N GLU A 264 15.57 -10.94 0.12
CA GLU A 264 15.92 -12.31 -0.27
C GLU A 264 14.74 -13.01 -0.98
N LEU A 265 13.56 -12.97 -0.38
CA LEU A 265 12.35 -13.58 -0.96
C LEU A 265 11.98 -12.95 -2.31
N THR A 266 12.08 -11.62 -2.41
CA THR A 266 11.80 -10.90 -3.66
C THR A 266 12.84 -11.24 -4.73
N TYR A 267 14.12 -11.30 -4.37
CA TYR A 267 15.22 -11.65 -5.28
C TYR A 267 15.06 -13.07 -5.83
N LEU A 268 14.76 -14.05 -4.97
CA LEU A 268 14.53 -15.44 -5.38
C LEU A 268 13.34 -15.55 -6.34
N TRP A 269 12.28 -14.79 -6.10
CA TRP A 269 11.12 -14.74 -6.98
C TRP A 269 11.48 -14.14 -8.35
N GLU A 270 12.21 -13.02 -8.40
CA GLU A 270 12.67 -12.39 -9.65
C GLU A 270 13.62 -13.31 -10.43
N LEU A 271 14.50 -14.04 -9.75
CA LEU A 271 15.39 -15.04 -10.38
C LEU A 271 14.60 -16.18 -11.04
N GLY A 272 13.52 -16.66 -10.41
CA GLY A 272 12.64 -17.67 -10.98
C GLY A 272 12.00 -17.16 -12.26
N ARG A 273 11.46 -15.95 -12.24
CA ARG A 273 10.79 -15.32 -13.37
C ARG A 273 11.71 -15.10 -14.59
N GLU A 274 12.98 -14.73 -14.38
CA GLU A 274 13.94 -14.53 -15.48
C GLU A 274 14.38 -15.85 -16.15
N LYS A 275 14.17 -17.01 -15.51
CA LYS A 275 14.45 -18.32 -16.10
C LYS A 275 13.31 -18.87 -16.96
N ASP A 276 12.11 -18.30 -16.78
CA ASP A 276 10.89 -18.70 -17.52
C ASP A 276 10.66 -17.84 -18.78
N VAL A 277 11.55 -16.87 -19.05
CA VAL A 277 11.60 -16.01 -20.25
C VAL A 277 12.79 -16.40 -21.11
#